data_6ae65eaeea3b3d55fc0009b0b3b13ff2
#
_entry.id   6ae65eaeea3b3d55fc0009b0b3b13ff2
#
_cell.length_a   1.000
_cell.length_b   1.000
_cell.length_c   1.000
_cell.angle_alpha   90.00
_cell.angle_beta   90.00
_cell.angle_gamma   90.00
#
_symmetry.space_group_name_H-M   'P 1'
#
loop_
_entity.id
_entity.type
_entity.pdbx_description
1 polymer ?
#
loop_
_entity_poly.entity_id
_entity_poly.type
_entity_poly.pdbx_seq_one_letter_code
_entity_poly.pdbx_strand_id
1 'polypeptide(L)'
;MAGDRAKPCELDQEKYDADHNVKIICLGDSAVGKSKLMERFLMDGFQPQQLSTYALTLYKHTATVDGKTVLVDFWDTAGQERFQSLHASYYHGAHACIMVFDVQRKITYKNLSTWYTELREFRPEIPCIVVANKIDDIKMTQKSFSFARKFSLPLYFVSAADGTNVVKLFSDAIRLAVSYKQNSRDFMDEVLQELESISLEQEEEDMLDKEQRGRVESPPPS
;
A
#
# COMPACT_ATOMS: atom_id res chain seq x y z
N MET A 1 26.34 25.54 37.46
CA MET A 1 26.14 25.38 36.01
C MET A 1 25.24 24.18 35.82
N ALA A 2 23.96 24.45 35.63
CA ALA A 2 22.94 23.41 35.45
C ALA A 2 22.89 23.05 33.96
N GLY A 3 23.13 21.77 33.64
CA GLY A 3 23.04 21.26 32.28
C GLY A 3 21.60 21.11 31.84
N ASP A 4 21.23 21.79 30.80
CA ASP A 4 19.98 21.64 30.08
C ASP A 4 19.91 20.23 29.46
N ARG A 5 19.11 19.36 30.07
CA ARG A 5 18.72 18.11 29.44
C ARG A 5 17.63 18.43 28.44
N ALA A 6 17.98 18.38 27.16
CA ALA A 6 17.00 18.38 26.08
C ALA A 6 15.96 17.29 26.35
N LYS A 7 14.68 17.67 26.47
CA LYS A 7 13.55 16.75 26.51
C LYS A 7 13.53 15.91 25.21
N PRO A 8 13.26 14.59 25.29
CA PRO A 8 12.99 13.81 24.09
C PRO A 8 11.80 14.42 23.38
N CYS A 9 11.90 14.57 22.08
CA CYS A 9 10.79 14.95 21.21
C CYS A 9 9.69 13.90 21.41
N GLU A 10 8.63 14.24 22.12
CA GLU A 10 7.40 13.47 22.11
C GLU A 10 6.86 13.56 20.68
N LEU A 11 7.01 12.48 19.93
CA LEU A 11 6.33 12.27 18.66
C LEU A 11 4.84 12.33 18.99
N ASP A 12 4.16 13.34 18.46
CA ASP A 12 2.70 13.50 18.53
C ASP A 12 2.03 12.22 17.98
N GLN A 13 1.80 11.24 18.84
CA GLN A 13 1.07 10.01 18.52
C GLN A 13 -0.43 10.27 18.24
N GLU A 14 -0.95 11.42 18.61
CA GLU A 14 -2.36 11.79 18.42
C GLU A 14 -2.74 12.20 16.99
N LYS A 15 -1.78 12.23 16.05
CA LYS A 15 -2.04 12.67 14.66
C LYS A 15 -2.17 11.53 13.66
N TYR A 16 -2.03 10.30 14.06
CA TYR A 16 -2.11 9.14 13.17
C TYR A 16 -3.40 8.38 13.38
N ASP A 17 -4.48 8.89 12.80
CA ASP A 17 -5.72 8.14 12.65
C ASP A 17 -5.41 6.89 11.82
N ALA A 18 -5.55 5.70 12.40
CA ALA A 18 -5.33 4.42 11.74
C ALA A 18 -6.21 4.25 10.50
N ASP A 19 -7.35 4.95 10.46
CA ASP A 19 -8.30 4.97 9.35
C ASP A 19 -7.76 5.63 8.07
N HIS A 20 -6.68 6.41 8.15
CA HIS A 20 -6.10 7.13 7.03
C HIS A 20 -4.74 6.56 6.54
N ASN A 21 -4.43 5.32 6.90
CA ASN A 21 -3.24 4.64 6.38
C ASN A 21 -3.57 3.83 5.12
N VAL A 22 -2.79 3.99 4.05
CA VAL A 22 -2.92 3.20 2.81
C VAL A 22 -1.62 2.50 2.46
N LYS A 23 -1.73 1.27 1.99
CA LYS A 23 -0.62 0.46 1.51
C LYS A 23 -0.64 0.39 -0.01
N ILE A 24 0.46 0.76 -0.65
CA ILE A 24 0.67 0.68 -2.11
C ILE A 24 1.82 -0.26 -2.38
N ILE A 25 1.58 -1.30 -3.18
CA ILE A 25 2.59 -2.28 -3.55
C ILE A 25 3.13 -2.02 -4.95
N CYS A 26 4.41 -2.34 -5.17
CA CYS A 26 5.07 -2.17 -6.45
C CYS A 26 5.54 -3.51 -7.01
N LEU A 27 5.02 -3.90 -8.17
CA LEU A 27 5.31 -5.17 -8.84
C LEU A 27 6.07 -4.97 -10.15
N GLY A 28 6.75 -5.98 -10.59
CA GLY A 28 7.49 -6.02 -11.85
C GLY A 28 8.87 -6.66 -11.70
N ASP A 29 9.46 -7.01 -12.82
CA ASP A 29 10.74 -7.73 -12.88
C ASP A 29 11.89 -6.98 -12.19
N SER A 30 12.98 -7.71 -11.98
CA SER A 30 14.21 -7.11 -11.46
C SER A 30 14.75 -6.03 -12.40
N ALA A 31 15.30 -4.97 -11.81
CA ALA A 31 15.94 -3.84 -12.51
C ALA A 31 15.04 -3.07 -13.50
N VAL A 32 13.70 -3.15 -13.37
CA VAL A 32 12.78 -2.27 -14.13
C VAL A 32 12.73 -0.85 -13.56
N GLY A 33 13.25 -0.64 -12.34
CA GLY A 33 13.37 0.67 -11.71
C GLY A 33 12.31 0.97 -10.64
N LYS A 34 11.68 -0.05 -10.02
CA LYS A 34 10.70 0.14 -8.94
C LYS A 34 11.23 1.00 -7.79
N SER A 35 12.35 0.60 -7.18
CA SER A 35 13.02 1.34 -6.11
C SER A 35 13.40 2.75 -6.55
N LYS A 36 13.93 2.90 -7.77
CA LYS A 36 14.34 4.21 -8.29
C LYS A 36 13.18 5.18 -8.53
N LEU A 37 12.01 4.68 -8.88
CA LEU A 37 10.79 5.48 -8.96
C LEU A 37 10.36 5.99 -7.59
N MET A 38 10.40 5.13 -6.56
CA MET A 38 10.06 5.50 -5.18
C MET A 38 11.09 6.49 -4.61
N GLU A 39 12.38 6.21 -4.77
CA GLU A 39 13.44 7.13 -4.37
C GLU A 39 13.28 8.50 -5.06
N ARG A 40 12.99 8.52 -6.36
CA ARG A 40 12.78 9.76 -7.11
C ARG A 40 11.57 10.55 -6.62
N PHE A 41 10.52 9.89 -6.18
CA PHE A 41 9.33 10.54 -5.63
C PHE A 41 9.56 11.06 -4.21
N LEU A 42 10.25 10.29 -3.36
CA LEU A 42 10.39 10.56 -1.93
C LEU A 42 11.61 11.41 -1.58
N MET A 43 12.65 11.38 -2.41
CA MET A 43 13.89 12.10 -2.22
C MET A 43 14.09 13.04 -3.40
N ASP A 44 14.30 14.31 -3.15
CA ASP A 44 14.65 15.29 -4.19
C ASP A 44 16.07 15.03 -4.76
N GLY A 45 16.23 13.90 -5.47
CA GLY A 45 17.47 13.54 -6.11
C GLY A 45 17.53 12.10 -6.60
N PHE A 46 17.96 11.92 -7.85
CA PHE A 46 18.25 10.62 -8.42
C PHE A 46 19.73 10.29 -8.21
N GLN A 47 20.02 9.21 -7.49
CA GLN A 47 21.37 8.65 -7.43
C GLN A 47 21.40 7.35 -8.26
N PRO A 48 22.22 7.28 -9.33
CA PRO A 48 22.31 6.10 -10.18
C PRO A 48 23.15 5.01 -9.53
N GLN A 49 22.73 4.46 -8.40
CA GLN A 49 23.33 3.27 -7.80
C GLN A 49 22.46 2.05 -8.11
N GLN A 50 23.03 1.08 -8.80
CA GLN A 50 22.40 -0.23 -9.03
C GLN A 50 22.60 -1.11 -7.79
N LEU A 51 21.83 -0.86 -6.75
CA LEU A 51 21.68 -1.82 -5.67
C LEU A 51 20.42 -2.64 -5.93
N SER A 52 20.54 -3.96 -5.95
CA SER A 52 19.37 -4.84 -5.96
C SER A 52 18.65 -4.70 -4.62
N THR A 53 17.34 -4.50 -4.67
CA THR A 53 16.48 -4.54 -3.47
C THR A 53 16.62 -5.92 -2.83
N TYR A 54 17.05 -5.95 -1.58
CA TYR A 54 17.17 -7.20 -0.84
C TYR A 54 15.82 -7.50 -0.20
N ALA A 55 15.08 -8.43 -0.79
CA ALA A 55 13.76 -8.91 -0.38
C ALA A 55 12.64 -7.83 -0.40
N LEU A 56 12.59 -6.92 0.55
CA LEU A 56 11.52 -5.93 0.72
C LEU A 56 12.09 -4.65 1.33
N THR A 57 11.71 -3.51 0.76
CA THR A 57 11.96 -2.20 1.37
C THR A 57 10.62 -1.49 1.57
N LEU A 58 10.41 -0.93 2.76
CA LEU A 58 9.24 -0.15 3.13
C LEU A 58 9.60 1.34 3.20
N TYR A 59 8.89 2.14 2.42
CA TYR A 59 8.99 3.61 2.46
C TYR A 59 7.70 4.19 3.03
N LYS A 60 7.83 5.12 3.97
CA LYS A 60 6.70 5.86 4.55
C LYS A 60 6.64 7.26 3.98
N HIS A 61 5.45 7.70 3.63
CA HIS A 61 5.20 9.03 3.10
C HIS A 61 3.90 9.59 3.66
N THR A 62 3.86 10.90 3.88
CA THR A 62 2.64 11.59 4.29
C THR A 62 2.14 12.44 3.13
N ALA A 63 0.91 12.21 2.70
CA ALA A 63 0.28 12.96 1.62
C ALA A 63 -1.00 13.64 2.11
N THR A 64 -1.42 14.69 1.39
CA THR A 64 -2.72 15.32 1.61
C THR A 64 -3.64 14.97 0.45
N VAL A 65 -4.77 14.33 0.75
CA VAL A 65 -5.82 13.98 -0.21
C VAL A 65 -7.13 14.56 0.30
N ASP A 66 -7.77 15.40 -0.52
CA ASP A 66 -9.05 16.08 -0.20
C ASP A 66 -9.06 16.78 1.17
N GLY A 67 -7.94 17.44 1.49
CA GLY A 67 -7.75 18.19 2.74
C GLY A 67 -7.46 17.33 3.98
N LYS A 68 -7.37 16.00 3.83
CA LYS A 68 -7.02 15.07 4.91
C LYS A 68 -5.58 14.58 4.76
N THR A 69 -4.91 14.43 5.89
CA THR A 69 -3.55 13.84 5.94
C THR A 69 -3.66 12.34 5.90
N VAL A 70 -2.94 11.70 4.95
CA VAL A 70 -2.93 10.25 4.73
C VAL A 70 -1.50 9.76 4.92
N LEU A 71 -1.32 8.72 5.70
CA LEU A 71 -0.05 8.00 5.79
C LEU A 71 -0.01 6.93 4.70
N VAL A 72 1.04 6.94 3.89
CA VAL A 72 1.20 6.03 2.76
C VAL A 72 2.41 5.13 2.99
N ASP A 73 2.17 3.82 3.00
CA ASP A 73 3.21 2.81 3.05
C ASP A 73 3.45 2.27 1.64
N PHE A 74 4.61 2.61 1.05
CA PHE A 74 5.05 2.04 -0.21
C PHE A 74 5.89 0.80 0.03
N TRP A 75 5.49 -0.30 -0.57
CA TRP A 75 6.17 -1.59 -0.45
C TRP A 75 6.90 -1.91 -1.75
N ASP A 76 8.22 -1.85 -1.71
CA ASP A 76 9.11 -2.17 -2.83
C ASP A 76 9.65 -3.59 -2.69
N THR A 77 9.40 -4.43 -3.70
CA THR A 77 9.92 -5.79 -3.73
C THR A 77 11.13 -5.93 -4.62
N ALA A 78 12.04 -6.83 -4.25
CA ALA A 78 12.98 -7.39 -5.20
C ALA A 78 12.19 -8.09 -6.32
N GLY A 79 12.41 -7.68 -7.57
CA GLY A 79 11.74 -8.27 -8.73
C GLY A 79 12.23 -9.68 -9.08
N GLN A 80 12.55 -10.49 -8.07
CA GLN A 80 13.00 -11.86 -8.26
C GLN A 80 11.87 -12.82 -7.93
N GLU A 81 11.49 -13.60 -8.92
CA GLU A 81 10.50 -14.70 -8.89
C GLU A 81 10.78 -15.79 -7.83
N ARG A 82 11.88 -15.66 -7.08
CA ARG A 82 12.38 -16.70 -6.18
C ARG A 82 11.85 -16.66 -4.75
N PHE A 83 11.05 -15.65 -4.40
CA PHE A 83 10.55 -15.49 -3.03
C PHE A 83 9.05 -15.78 -2.90
N GLN A 84 8.59 -16.87 -3.48
CA GLN A 84 7.17 -17.28 -3.41
C GLN A 84 6.59 -17.35 -1.98
N SER A 85 7.42 -17.60 -0.98
CA SER A 85 6.96 -17.66 0.42
C SER A 85 6.67 -16.32 1.07
N LEU A 86 7.13 -15.20 0.48
CA LEU A 86 6.87 -13.84 0.99
C LEU A 86 5.66 -13.18 0.34
N HIS A 87 5.12 -13.79 -0.72
CA HIS A 87 4.13 -13.15 -1.58
C HIS A 87 2.80 -12.90 -0.85
N ALA A 88 2.26 -13.85 -0.09
CA ALA A 88 0.95 -13.70 0.56
C ALA A 88 0.91 -12.49 1.51
N SER A 89 1.91 -12.34 2.40
CA SER A 89 1.99 -11.21 3.33
C SER A 89 2.23 -9.87 2.63
N TYR A 90 2.89 -9.90 1.47
CA TYR A 90 3.15 -8.73 0.66
C TYR A 90 1.87 -8.14 0.06
N TYR A 91 0.99 -9.00 -0.47
CA TYR A 91 -0.29 -8.60 -1.05
C TYR A 91 -1.34 -8.23 -0.01
N HIS A 92 -1.24 -8.81 1.20
CA HIS A 92 -2.22 -8.59 2.26
C HIS A 92 -2.35 -7.11 2.62
N GLY A 93 -3.59 -6.63 2.75
CA GLY A 93 -3.89 -5.23 3.10
C GLY A 93 -3.48 -4.19 2.06
N ALA A 94 -3.09 -4.58 0.83
CA ALA A 94 -2.78 -3.63 -0.22
C ALA A 94 -4.04 -2.93 -0.74
N HIS A 95 -3.97 -1.60 -0.93
CA HIS A 95 -5.06 -0.76 -1.41
C HIS A 95 -4.89 -0.30 -2.85
N ALA A 96 -3.67 -0.35 -3.39
CA ALA A 96 -3.36 -0.13 -4.80
C ALA A 96 -2.09 -0.85 -5.21
N CYS A 97 -1.92 -1.06 -6.51
CA CYS A 97 -0.74 -1.68 -7.09
C CYS A 97 -0.18 -0.83 -8.23
N ILE A 98 1.15 -0.69 -8.26
CA ILE A 98 1.90 -0.09 -9.36
C ILE A 98 2.70 -1.20 -10.04
N MET A 99 2.37 -1.55 -11.30
CA MET A 99 3.07 -2.56 -12.09
C MET A 99 4.04 -1.89 -13.06
N VAL A 100 5.34 -2.12 -12.88
CA VAL A 100 6.41 -1.45 -13.62
C VAL A 100 7.07 -2.39 -14.61
N PHE A 101 7.25 -1.93 -15.84
CA PHE A 101 8.09 -2.58 -16.84
C PHE A 101 9.10 -1.60 -17.46
N ASP A 102 10.17 -2.13 -17.99
CA ASP A 102 11.23 -1.39 -18.67
C ASP A 102 10.95 -1.38 -20.17
N VAL A 103 10.74 -0.19 -20.75
CA VAL A 103 10.43 -0.03 -22.19
C VAL A 103 11.52 -0.52 -23.12
N GLN A 104 12.75 -0.65 -22.62
CA GLN A 104 13.90 -1.16 -23.35
C GLN A 104 13.95 -2.69 -23.36
N ARG A 105 13.39 -3.35 -22.34
CA ARG A 105 13.42 -4.80 -22.17
C ARG A 105 12.06 -5.43 -22.41
N LYS A 106 11.83 -5.92 -23.64
CA LYS A 106 10.55 -6.51 -24.08
C LYS A 106 10.06 -7.65 -23.16
N ILE A 107 10.97 -8.39 -22.52
CA ILE A 107 10.61 -9.49 -21.63
C ILE A 107 9.83 -8.98 -20.41
N THR A 108 10.21 -7.83 -19.84
CA THR A 108 9.55 -7.25 -18.67
C THR A 108 8.11 -6.83 -18.95
N TYR A 109 7.83 -6.42 -20.19
CA TYR A 109 6.48 -6.15 -20.66
C TYR A 109 5.65 -7.43 -20.79
N LYS A 110 6.24 -8.51 -21.32
CA LYS A 110 5.56 -9.81 -21.42
C LYS A 110 5.20 -10.38 -20.06
N ASN A 111 6.09 -10.21 -19.06
CA ASN A 111 5.91 -10.71 -17.71
C ASN A 111 4.82 -9.97 -16.92
N LEU A 112 4.33 -8.82 -17.40
CA LEU A 112 3.20 -8.11 -16.77
C LEU A 112 1.97 -9.01 -16.60
N SER A 113 1.72 -9.92 -17.55
CA SER A 113 0.59 -10.85 -17.46
C SER A 113 0.71 -11.80 -16.27
N THR A 114 1.92 -12.28 -15.98
CA THR A 114 2.19 -13.15 -14.82
C THR A 114 1.99 -12.37 -13.52
N TRP A 115 2.59 -11.19 -13.40
CA TRP A 115 2.42 -10.31 -12.23
C TRP A 115 0.95 -9.93 -11.99
N TYR A 116 0.22 -9.63 -13.06
CA TYR A 116 -1.19 -9.29 -12.95
C TYR A 116 -2.05 -10.47 -12.52
N THR A 117 -1.80 -11.67 -13.05
CA THR A 117 -2.52 -12.89 -12.65
C THR A 117 -2.28 -13.17 -11.17
N GLU A 118 -1.03 -13.15 -10.72
CA GLU A 118 -0.68 -13.34 -9.31
C GLU A 118 -1.33 -12.28 -8.41
N LEU A 119 -1.28 -11.00 -8.79
CA LEU A 119 -1.97 -9.94 -8.06
C LEU A 119 -3.48 -10.26 -7.88
N ARG A 120 -4.14 -10.70 -8.95
CA ARG A 120 -5.58 -10.99 -8.93
C ARG A 120 -5.97 -12.23 -8.14
N GLU A 121 -5.05 -13.16 -7.92
CA GLU A 121 -5.23 -14.29 -7.00
C GLU A 121 -5.31 -13.85 -5.54
N PHE A 122 -4.46 -12.88 -5.15
CA PHE A 122 -4.41 -12.39 -3.76
C PHE A 122 -5.30 -11.18 -3.51
N ARG A 123 -5.43 -10.29 -4.49
CA ARG A 123 -6.18 -9.02 -4.41
C ARG A 123 -6.99 -8.79 -5.68
N PRO A 124 -8.18 -9.40 -5.79
CA PRO A 124 -8.97 -9.38 -7.04
C PRO A 124 -9.36 -7.99 -7.52
N GLU A 125 -9.62 -7.05 -6.59
CA GLU A 125 -10.32 -5.80 -6.89
C GLU A 125 -9.49 -4.53 -6.71
N ILE A 126 -8.28 -4.60 -6.13
CA ILE A 126 -7.52 -3.36 -5.89
C ILE A 126 -7.18 -2.64 -7.21
N PRO A 127 -7.23 -1.30 -7.23
CA PRO A 127 -6.82 -0.54 -8.40
C PRO A 127 -5.36 -0.79 -8.75
N CYS A 128 -5.09 -0.87 -10.04
CA CYS A 128 -3.78 -1.18 -10.58
C CYS A 128 -3.39 -0.18 -11.66
N ILE A 129 -2.17 0.33 -11.62
CA ILE A 129 -1.59 1.23 -12.60
C ILE A 129 -0.44 0.53 -13.30
N VAL A 130 -0.41 0.59 -14.64
CA VAL A 130 0.70 0.08 -15.45
C VAL A 130 1.68 1.22 -15.74
N VAL A 131 2.97 0.96 -15.57
CA VAL A 131 4.04 1.97 -15.69
C VAL A 131 5.10 1.52 -16.69
N ALA A 132 5.23 2.25 -17.76
CA ALA A 132 6.30 2.15 -18.74
C ALA A 132 7.45 3.06 -18.31
N ASN A 133 8.49 2.49 -17.68
CA ASN A 133 9.64 3.24 -17.16
C ASN A 133 10.82 3.26 -18.12
N LYS A 134 11.76 4.20 -17.88
CA LYS A 134 13.00 4.43 -18.64
C LYS A 134 12.76 4.97 -20.04
N ILE A 135 11.80 5.89 -20.17
CA ILE A 135 11.46 6.53 -21.46
C ILE A 135 12.53 7.54 -21.91
N ASP A 136 13.42 7.96 -21.02
CA ASP A 136 14.52 8.90 -21.26
C ASP A 136 15.52 8.40 -22.33
N ASP A 137 15.70 7.09 -22.44
CA ASP A 137 16.67 6.48 -23.35
C ASP A 137 16.10 6.11 -24.73
N ILE A 138 14.84 6.41 -25.00
CA ILE A 138 14.19 5.98 -26.26
C ILE A 138 13.57 7.16 -27.00
N LYS A 139 13.93 7.30 -28.27
CA LYS A 139 13.05 7.96 -29.25
C LYS A 139 11.78 7.12 -29.34
N MET A 140 10.74 7.51 -28.59
CA MET A 140 9.44 6.84 -28.52
C MET A 140 8.71 6.93 -29.87
N THR A 141 9.19 6.21 -30.87
CA THR A 141 8.49 6.00 -32.10
C THR A 141 7.48 4.87 -31.92
N GLN A 142 6.20 5.23 -31.67
CA GLN A 142 5.00 4.42 -31.91
C GLN A 142 4.96 2.98 -31.31
N LYS A 143 5.51 2.73 -30.13
CA LYS A 143 5.25 1.45 -29.46
C LYS A 143 3.85 1.44 -28.88
N SER A 144 2.98 0.57 -29.38
CA SER A 144 1.66 0.31 -28.82
C SER A 144 1.75 -0.73 -27.71
N PHE A 145 1.32 -0.38 -26.50
CA PHE A 145 1.22 -1.29 -25.38
C PHE A 145 -0.25 -1.69 -25.15
N SER A 146 -0.62 -2.88 -25.63
CA SER A 146 -2.00 -3.36 -25.58
C SER A 146 -2.45 -3.91 -24.23
N PHE A 147 -1.50 -4.26 -23.34
CA PHE A 147 -1.80 -4.88 -22.03
C PHE A 147 -2.74 -4.00 -21.18
N ALA A 148 -2.38 -2.76 -20.95
CA ALA A 148 -3.18 -1.84 -20.15
C ALA A 148 -4.59 -1.65 -20.74
N ARG A 149 -4.69 -1.54 -22.07
CA ARG A 149 -5.98 -1.45 -22.79
C ARG A 149 -6.82 -2.70 -22.60
N LYS A 150 -6.21 -3.89 -22.72
CA LYS A 150 -6.91 -5.18 -22.56
C LYS A 150 -7.61 -5.31 -21.20
N PHE A 151 -7.00 -4.79 -20.15
CA PHE A 151 -7.52 -4.87 -18.79
C PHE A 151 -8.12 -3.56 -18.28
N SER A 152 -8.28 -2.56 -19.16
CA SER A 152 -8.81 -1.22 -18.83
C SER A 152 -8.05 -0.54 -17.70
N LEU A 153 -6.72 -0.71 -17.67
CA LEU A 153 -5.83 -0.14 -16.67
C LEU A 153 -5.23 1.19 -17.15
N PRO A 154 -5.04 2.18 -16.29
CA PRO A 154 -4.28 3.37 -16.61
C PRO A 154 -2.82 3.03 -16.93
N LEU A 155 -2.26 3.67 -17.95
CA LEU A 155 -0.87 3.50 -18.38
C LEU A 155 -0.13 4.83 -18.28
N TYR A 156 0.98 4.84 -17.56
CA TYR A 156 1.87 5.98 -17.42
C TYR A 156 3.20 5.72 -18.09
N PHE A 157 3.69 6.73 -18.78
CA PHE A 157 5.04 6.76 -19.33
C PHE A 157 5.89 7.64 -18.42
N VAL A 158 6.93 7.06 -17.81
CA VAL A 158 7.72 7.73 -16.79
C VAL A 158 9.22 7.53 -16.99
N SER A 159 10.01 8.44 -16.43
CA SER A 159 11.45 8.26 -16.25
C SER A 159 11.83 8.51 -14.81
N ALA A 160 12.34 7.48 -14.13
CA ALA A 160 12.94 7.65 -12.81
C ALA A 160 14.21 8.50 -12.87
N ALA A 161 14.93 8.51 -14.01
CA ALA A 161 16.18 9.23 -14.17
C ALA A 161 15.98 10.75 -14.20
N ASP A 162 15.06 11.24 -15.02
CA ASP A 162 14.79 12.68 -15.17
C ASP A 162 13.59 13.19 -14.38
N GLY A 163 12.76 12.29 -13.82
CA GLY A 163 11.58 12.63 -13.02
C GLY A 163 10.29 12.80 -13.82
N THR A 164 10.33 12.59 -15.15
CA THR A 164 9.15 12.75 -16.00
C THR A 164 7.99 11.93 -15.50
N ASN A 165 6.85 12.59 -15.24
CA ASN A 165 5.58 12.03 -14.78
C ASN A 165 5.63 11.24 -13.45
N VAL A 166 6.74 11.21 -12.71
CA VAL A 166 6.88 10.45 -11.47
C VAL A 166 5.92 10.98 -10.39
N VAL A 167 5.91 12.29 -10.14
CA VAL A 167 5.02 12.91 -9.14
C VAL A 167 3.55 12.66 -9.48
N LYS A 168 3.17 12.79 -10.75
CA LYS A 168 1.80 12.53 -11.21
C LYS A 168 1.40 11.08 -10.96
N LEU A 169 2.26 10.12 -11.30
CA LEU A 169 2.03 8.69 -11.07
C LEU A 169 1.70 8.40 -9.61
N PHE A 170 2.57 8.84 -8.69
CA PHE A 170 2.40 8.53 -7.27
C PHE A 170 1.20 9.29 -6.65
N SER A 171 0.95 10.54 -7.05
CA SER A 171 -0.24 11.27 -6.61
C SER A 171 -1.53 10.58 -7.02
N ASP A 172 -1.62 10.08 -8.25
CA ASP A 172 -2.78 9.36 -8.74
C ASP A 172 -2.91 7.98 -8.07
N ALA A 173 -1.80 7.27 -7.83
CA ALA A 173 -1.79 6.01 -7.10
C ALA A 173 -2.30 6.17 -5.66
N ILE A 174 -1.88 7.23 -4.96
CA ILE A 174 -2.34 7.54 -3.59
C ILE A 174 -3.84 7.83 -3.58
N ARG A 175 -4.34 8.64 -4.51
CA ARG A 175 -5.78 8.92 -4.63
C ARG A 175 -6.61 7.67 -4.89
N LEU A 176 -6.13 6.79 -5.78
CA LEU A 176 -6.79 5.52 -6.05
C LEU A 176 -6.81 4.61 -4.83
N ALA A 177 -5.71 4.52 -4.08
CA ALA A 177 -5.63 3.74 -2.86
C ALA A 177 -6.59 4.25 -1.78
N VAL A 178 -6.63 5.57 -1.57
CA VAL A 178 -7.56 6.22 -0.63
C VAL A 178 -9.01 5.97 -1.03
N SER A 179 -9.35 6.20 -2.30
CA SER A 179 -10.71 5.97 -2.82
C SER A 179 -11.12 4.50 -2.69
N TYR A 180 -10.20 3.57 -2.98
CA TYR A 180 -10.46 2.14 -2.81
C TYR A 180 -10.74 1.82 -1.33
N LYS A 181 -9.88 2.26 -0.41
CA LYS A 181 -10.06 2.01 1.04
C LYS A 181 -11.38 2.58 1.57
N GLN A 182 -11.80 3.77 1.11
CA GLN A 182 -13.05 4.39 1.53
C GLN A 182 -14.30 3.68 0.99
N ASN A 183 -14.20 3.08 -0.19
CA ASN A 183 -15.34 2.47 -0.89
C ASN A 183 -15.40 0.94 -0.76
N SER A 184 -14.27 0.29 -0.47
CA SER A 184 -14.23 -1.14 -0.20
C SER A 184 -14.40 -1.35 1.30
N ARG A 185 -15.53 -1.92 1.67
CA ARG A 185 -15.59 -2.66 2.92
C ARG A 185 -14.73 -3.90 2.69
N ASP A 186 -13.50 -3.89 3.15
CA ASP A 186 -12.69 -5.10 3.11
C ASP A 186 -13.43 -6.16 3.94
N PHE A 187 -13.78 -7.28 3.33
CA PHE A 187 -14.52 -8.37 4.00
C PHE A 187 -13.92 -8.74 5.35
N MET A 188 -12.61 -8.61 5.50
CA MET A 188 -11.91 -8.83 6.77
C MET A 188 -12.22 -7.74 7.80
N ASP A 189 -12.34 -6.48 7.38
CA ASP A 189 -12.71 -5.38 8.28
C ASP A 189 -14.17 -5.50 8.71
N GLU A 190 -15.05 -5.96 7.82
CA GLU A 190 -16.45 -6.24 8.13
C GLU A 190 -16.59 -7.42 9.10
N VAL A 191 -15.82 -8.51 8.90
CA VAL A 191 -15.77 -9.66 9.82
C VAL A 191 -15.18 -9.26 11.17
N LEU A 192 -14.15 -8.44 11.22
CA LEU A 192 -13.57 -7.96 12.47
C LEU A 192 -14.54 -7.07 13.24
N GLN A 193 -15.25 -6.14 12.57
CA GLN A 193 -16.29 -5.33 13.20
C GLN A 193 -17.45 -6.18 13.72
N GLU A 194 -17.85 -7.20 12.98
CA GLU A 194 -18.90 -8.12 13.39
C GLU A 194 -18.48 -8.97 14.59
N LEU A 195 -17.23 -9.42 14.63
CA LEU A 195 -16.66 -10.13 15.77
C LEU A 195 -16.51 -9.24 17.01
N GLU A 196 -16.11 -8.00 16.85
CA GLU A 196 -16.05 -7.02 17.95
C GLU A 196 -17.45 -6.70 18.50
N SER A 197 -18.45 -6.54 17.65
CA SER A 197 -19.84 -6.30 18.08
C SER A 197 -20.42 -7.49 18.83
N ILE A 198 -20.18 -8.73 18.38
CA ILE A 198 -20.61 -9.97 19.07
C ILE A 198 -19.92 -10.09 20.43
N SER A 199 -18.62 -9.74 20.53
CA SER A 199 -17.89 -9.77 21.79
C SER A 199 -18.46 -8.77 22.81
N LEU A 200 -18.84 -7.59 22.38
CA LEU A 200 -19.45 -6.56 23.24
C LEU A 200 -20.85 -6.96 23.71
N GLU A 201 -21.66 -7.54 22.81
CA GLU A 201 -22.98 -8.05 23.18
C GLU A 201 -22.91 -9.19 24.21
N GLN A 202 -21.92 -10.09 24.09
CA GLN A 202 -21.68 -11.16 25.08
C GLN A 202 -21.23 -10.63 26.44
N GLU A 203 -20.39 -9.59 26.47
CA GLU A 203 -19.97 -8.95 27.73
C GLU A 203 -21.15 -8.25 28.41
N GLU A 204 -22.05 -7.61 27.64
CA GLU A 204 -23.27 -6.99 28.18
C GLU A 204 -24.26 -8.04 28.73
N GLU A 205 -24.46 -9.15 28.05
CA GLU A 205 -25.30 -10.26 28.53
C GLU A 205 -24.74 -10.89 29.80
N ASP A 206 -23.43 -11.12 29.86
CA ASP A 206 -22.75 -11.65 31.05
C ASP A 206 -22.84 -10.70 32.23
N MET A 207 -22.81 -9.39 32.02
CA MET A 207 -22.99 -8.38 33.09
C MET A 207 -24.40 -8.36 33.59
N LEU A 208 -25.41 -8.43 32.71
CA LEU A 208 -26.82 -8.48 33.07
C LEU A 208 -27.18 -9.75 33.85
N ASP A 209 -26.61 -10.90 33.51
CA ASP A 209 -26.81 -12.17 34.19
C ASP A 209 -26.19 -12.16 35.60
N LYS A 210 -25.02 -11.51 35.76
CA LYS A 210 -24.39 -11.30 37.07
C LYS A 210 -25.20 -10.37 37.95
N GLU A 211 -25.76 -9.29 37.44
CA GLU A 211 -26.65 -8.39 38.18
C GLU A 211 -27.95 -9.07 38.62
N GLN A 212 -28.55 -9.92 37.78
CA GLN A 212 -29.75 -10.68 38.12
C GLN A 212 -29.48 -11.72 39.20
N ARG A 213 -28.34 -12.43 39.15
CA ARG A 213 -27.94 -13.40 40.18
C ARG A 213 -27.62 -12.73 41.52
N GLY A 214 -27.02 -11.54 41.50
CA GLY A 214 -26.75 -10.77 42.72
C GLY A 214 -28.00 -10.22 43.43
N ARG A 215 -29.16 -10.14 42.76
CA ARG A 215 -30.44 -9.70 43.37
C ARG A 215 -31.23 -10.80 44.04
N VAL A 216 -30.91 -12.08 43.78
CA VAL A 216 -31.69 -13.23 44.32
C VAL A 216 -31.15 -13.71 45.69
N GLU A 217 -29.99 -13.29 46.15
CA GLU A 217 -29.37 -13.75 47.39
C GLU A 217 -29.55 -12.81 48.61
N SER A 218 -30.62 -12.04 48.66
CA SER A 218 -30.94 -11.33 49.94
C SER A 218 -31.90 -12.18 50.77
N PRO A 219 -31.48 -12.71 51.93
CA PRO A 219 -32.37 -13.47 52.81
C PRO A 219 -33.43 -12.55 53.43
N PRO A 220 -34.66 -13.07 53.66
CA PRO A 220 -35.73 -12.29 54.26
C PRO A 220 -35.37 -11.87 55.70
N PRO A 221 -35.75 -10.68 56.15
CA PRO A 221 -35.51 -10.24 57.52
C PRO A 221 -36.35 -11.05 58.51
N SER A 222 -35.72 -11.39 59.62
CA SER A 222 -36.29 -12.11 60.76
C SER A 222 -37.31 -11.27 61.53
#